data_254a873559aa97b1c10fc6867510fabe
#
_entry.id   254a873559aa97b1c10fc6867510fabe
#
_cell.length_a   1.000
_cell.length_b   1.000
_cell.length_c   1.000
_cell.angle_alpha   90.00
_cell.angle_beta   90.00
_cell.angle_gamma   90.00
#
_symmetry.space_group_name_H-M   'P 1'
#
loop_
_entity.id
_entity.type
_entity.pdbx_description
1 polymer ?
#
loop_
_entity_poly.entity_id
_entity_poly.type
_entity_poly.pdbx_seq_one_letter_code
_entity_poly.pdbx_strand_id
1 'polypeptide(L)'
;NPSSSEMIDPNSPGTPGAEPVPGQIPGWERAALEKLAFAALEEQRATRRWKSFVRLAWLAFFVFLVWALMYRGAPSADKSLPHTAVVEIKGEIAAGADASAEFVVAAMRAAFEDEGAQAVVLLINSPGGSPVQAGIISDEIKRLRAKHKKPVYAVVEEACASAAYYI
;
A
#
# COMPACT_ATOMS: atom_id res chain seq x y z
N ASN A 1 17.63 -87.88 38.97
CA ASN A 1 19.02 -87.53 39.22
C ASN A 1 19.95 -87.69 38.02
N PRO A 2 20.95 -86.97 37.80
CA PRO A 2 21.15 -85.47 37.98
C PRO A 2 21.62 -84.80 36.70
N SER A 3 21.54 -83.52 36.73
CA SER A 3 22.50 -82.45 36.32
C SER A 3 23.47 -82.80 35.17
N SER A 4 23.40 -82.05 34.11
CA SER A 4 24.58 -81.62 33.38
C SER A 4 24.33 -80.16 32.89
N SER A 5 24.92 -79.27 33.55
CA SER A 5 25.15 -77.89 33.12
C SER A 5 26.02 -77.91 31.89
N GLU A 6 25.46 -77.60 30.73
CA GLU A 6 26.21 -77.44 29.52
C GLU A 6 26.73 -76.00 29.45
N MET A 7 28.00 -75.91 29.70
CA MET A 7 28.82 -74.71 29.61
C MET A 7 28.90 -74.32 28.14
N ILE A 8 28.29 -73.17 27.82
CA ILE A 8 28.41 -72.54 26.49
C ILE A 8 29.81 -71.97 26.36
N ASP A 9 30.59 -72.53 25.46
CA ASP A 9 31.92 -72.09 25.08
C ASP A 9 31.77 -70.76 24.26
N PRO A 10 32.33 -69.64 24.72
CA PRO A 10 32.20 -68.37 24.05
C PRO A 10 33.03 -68.21 22.76
N ASN A 11 33.71 -69.26 22.33
CA ASN A 11 34.65 -69.24 21.19
C ASN A 11 34.33 -70.21 20.05
N SER A 12 33.05 -70.51 19.86
CA SER A 12 32.64 -71.27 18.64
C SER A 12 32.55 -70.35 17.42
N PRO A 13 33.27 -70.66 16.34
CA PRO A 13 33.15 -69.87 15.10
C PRO A 13 31.74 -70.10 14.53
N GLY A 14 31.06 -68.92 14.38
CA GLY A 14 29.70 -68.84 13.89
C GLY A 14 29.50 -69.50 12.55
N THR A 15 28.47 -70.27 12.46
CA THR A 15 28.01 -70.97 11.25
C THR A 15 27.74 -70.01 10.10
N PRO A 16 28.39 -70.11 8.95
CA PRO A 16 28.05 -69.29 7.80
C PRO A 16 26.83 -69.86 7.11
N GLY A 17 25.71 -69.17 7.10
CA GLY A 17 24.58 -69.52 6.27
C GLY A 17 23.20 -69.43 6.90
N ALA A 18 22.90 -68.29 7.50
CA ALA A 18 21.49 -67.91 7.69
C ALA A 18 21.06 -67.07 6.48
N GLU A 19 20.30 -67.65 5.56
CA GLU A 19 19.64 -66.91 4.51
C GLU A 19 18.73 -65.85 5.11
N PRO A 20 18.74 -64.58 4.60
CA PRO A 20 17.89 -63.50 5.13
C PRO A 20 16.42 -63.87 4.91
N VAL A 21 15.64 -63.92 5.95
CA VAL A 21 14.18 -64.13 5.90
C VAL A 21 13.55 -62.97 5.10
N PRO A 22 12.76 -63.26 4.03
CA PRO A 22 12.11 -62.19 3.25
C PRO A 22 11.15 -61.43 4.14
N GLY A 23 11.46 -60.13 4.42
CA GLY A 23 10.63 -59.23 5.17
C GLY A 23 11.27 -58.56 6.38
N GLN A 24 12.48 -58.92 6.79
CA GLN A 24 13.21 -58.18 7.82
C GLN A 24 14.22 -57.21 7.18
N ILE A 25 13.86 -55.93 7.14
CA ILE A 25 14.77 -54.86 6.76
C ILE A 25 15.84 -54.73 7.84
N PRO A 26 17.15 -54.86 7.54
CA PRO A 26 18.22 -54.74 8.51
C PRO A 26 18.16 -53.43 9.27
N GLY A 27 18.49 -53.43 10.56
CA GLY A 27 18.31 -52.26 11.42
C GLY A 27 19.02 -50.97 10.93
N TRP A 28 20.11 -51.14 10.15
CA TRP A 28 20.80 -49.99 9.56
C TRP A 28 20.03 -49.35 8.38
N GLU A 29 19.24 -50.13 7.63
CA GLU A 29 18.40 -49.59 6.56
C GLU A 29 17.21 -48.80 7.12
N ARG A 30 16.62 -49.26 8.23
CA ARG A 30 15.58 -48.48 8.95
C ARG A 30 16.12 -47.18 9.47
N ALA A 31 17.31 -47.16 10.07
CA ALA A 31 17.96 -45.98 10.57
C ALA A 31 18.34 -45.01 9.43
N ALA A 32 18.70 -45.51 8.26
CA ALA A 32 18.98 -44.72 7.08
C ALA A 32 17.69 -44.10 6.49
N LEU A 33 16.60 -44.87 6.40
CA LEU A 33 15.30 -44.38 5.95
C LEU A 33 14.70 -43.33 6.90
N GLU A 34 14.81 -43.52 8.21
CA GLU A 34 14.41 -42.51 9.20
C GLU A 34 15.19 -41.21 9.04
N LYS A 35 16.52 -41.28 8.91
CA LYS A 35 17.33 -40.06 8.70
C LYS A 35 16.97 -39.33 7.42
N LEU A 36 16.71 -40.05 6.33
CA LEU A 36 16.29 -39.45 5.06
C LEU A 36 14.89 -38.86 5.15
N ALA A 37 13.97 -39.52 5.86
CA ALA A 37 12.61 -39.01 6.06
C ALA A 37 12.59 -37.73 6.92
N PHE A 38 13.40 -37.67 7.99
CA PHE A 38 13.49 -36.44 8.82
C PHE A 38 14.18 -35.30 8.08
N ALA A 39 15.25 -35.55 7.31
CA ALA A 39 15.90 -34.56 6.48
C ALA A 39 14.96 -33.96 5.44
N ALA A 40 14.14 -34.78 4.77
CA ALA A 40 13.17 -34.32 3.79
C ALA A 40 12.03 -33.45 4.41
N LEU A 41 11.64 -33.74 5.65
CA LEU A 41 10.61 -33.00 6.36
C LEU A 41 11.11 -31.62 6.84
N GLU A 42 12.38 -31.52 7.25
CA GLU A 42 12.97 -30.23 7.65
C GLU A 42 13.15 -29.30 6.43
N GLU A 43 13.56 -29.81 5.31
CA GLU A 43 13.76 -29.04 4.08
C GLU A 43 12.43 -28.51 3.51
N GLN A 44 11.34 -29.25 3.63
CA GLN A 44 10.00 -28.78 3.21
C GLN A 44 9.43 -27.67 4.10
N ARG A 45 9.78 -27.63 5.39
CA ARG A 45 9.34 -26.58 6.32
C ARG A 45 10.06 -25.25 6.06
N ALA A 46 11.34 -25.31 5.72
CA ALA A 46 12.13 -24.13 5.39
C ALA A 46 11.67 -23.47 4.09
N THR A 47 11.42 -24.29 3.03
CA THR A 47 10.98 -23.77 1.73
C THR A 47 9.55 -23.21 1.74
N ARG A 48 8.64 -23.76 2.56
CA ARG A 48 7.29 -23.22 2.71
C ARG A 48 7.31 -21.86 3.41
N ARG A 49 8.10 -21.69 4.47
CA ARG A 49 8.27 -20.40 5.18
C ARG A 49 8.90 -19.35 4.27
N TRP A 50 9.91 -19.72 3.48
CA TRP A 50 10.55 -18.82 2.53
C TRP A 50 9.58 -18.35 1.45
N LYS A 51 8.81 -19.27 0.86
CA LYS A 51 7.80 -18.94 -0.16
C LYS A 51 6.69 -18.04 0.40
N SER A 52 6.25 -18.29 1.65
CA SER A 52 5.25 -17.43 2.31
C SER A 52 5.82 -16.05 2.63
N PHE A 53 7.05 -15.96 3.07
CA PHE A 53 7.73 -14.70 3.36
C PHE A 53 7.90 -13.86 2.08
N VAL A 54 8.34 -14.49 0.99
CA VAL A 54 8.48 -13.81 -0.32
C VAL A 54 7.13 -13.31 -0.83
N ARG A 55 6.05 -14.10 -0.70
CA ARG A 55 4.69 -13.66 -1.08
C ARG A 55 4.23 -12.48 -0.25
N LEU A 56 4.46 -12.51 1.06
CA LEU A 56 4.09 -11.41 1.96
C LEU A 56 4.89 -10.13 1.65
N ALA A 57 6.19 -10.27 1.38
CA ALA A 57 7.07 -9.16 0.99
C ALA A 57 6.62 -8.54 -0.35
N TRP A 58 6.24 -9.36 -1.33
CA TRP A 58 5.69 -8.88 -2.61
C TRP A 58 4.35 -8.17 -2.42
N LEU A 59 3.48 -8.68 -1.56
CA LEU A 59 2.19 -8.05 -1.26
C LEU A 59 2.39 -6.71 -0.55
N ALA A 60 3.28 -6.66 0.44
CA ALA A 60 3.64 -5.42 1.13
C ALA A 60 4.26 -4.39 0.17
N PHE A 61 5.14 -4.83 -0.73
CA PHE A 61 5.72 -3.98 -1.77
C PHE A 61 4.65 -3.44 -2.73
N PHE A 62 3.69 -4.28 -3.13
CA PHE A 62 2.61 -3.86 -4.02
C PHE A 62 1.67 -2.85 -3.34
N VAL A 63 1.31 -3.10 -2.08
CA VAL A 63 0.52 -2.16 -1.26
C VAL A 63 1.26 -0.84 -1.09
N PHE A 64 2.57 -0.90 -0.81
CA PHE A 64 3.41 0.30 -0.71
C PHE A 64 3.49 1.04 -2.05
N LEU A 65 3.60 0.33 -3.18
CA LEU A 65 3.62 0.92 -4.51
C LEU A 65 2.30 1.64 -4.83
N VAL A 66 1.16 0.98 -4.57
CA VAL A 66 -0.17 1.57 -4.76
C VAL A 66 -0.34 2.78 -3.85
N TRP A 67 0.06 2.67 -2.58
CA TRP A 67 0.05 3.76 -1.63
C TRP A 67 0.92 4.93 -2.11
N ALA A 68 2.15 4.68 -2.54
CA ALA A 68 3.06 5.69 -3.08
C ALA A 68 2.53 6.35 -4.36
N LEU A 69 1.84 5.61 -5.23
CA LEU A 69 1.19 6.15 -6.42
C LEU A 69 -0.02 7.01 -6.08
N MET A 70 -0.82 6.62 -5.09
CA MET A 70 -1.96 7.42 -4.63
C MET A 70 -1.53 8.68 -3.88
N TYR A 71 -0.42 8.62 -3.14
CA TYR A 71 0.14 9.78 -2.43
C TYR A 71 1.09 10.64 -3.28
N ARG A 72 1.56 10.13 -4.41
CA ARG A 72 2.15 10.99 -5.43
C ARG A 72 1.02 11.76 -6.07
N GLY A 73 0.59 12.81 -5.39
CA GLY A 73 -0.23 13.84 -6.01
C GLY A 73 0.36 14.22 -7.37
N ALA A 74 -0.49 14.73 -8.25
CA ALA A 74 -0.15 15.15 -9.60
C ALA A 74 1.26 15.76 -9.69
N PRO A 75 2.00 15.54 -10.78
CA PRO A 75 3.35 16.05 -10.93
C PRO A 75 3.35 17.53 -10.56
N SER A 76 4.03 17.85 -9.48
CA SER A 76 4.30 19.24 -9.13
C SER A 76 5.08 19.79 -10.31
N ALA A 77 4.42 20.52 -11.20
CA ALA A 77 5.11 21.43 -12.11
C ALA A 77 6.13 22.16 -11.24
N ASP A 78 7.32 22.34 -11.75
CA ASP A 78 8.44 22.91 -10.99
C ASP A 78 7.97 24.23 -10.34
N LYS A 79 7.60 24.15 -9.05
CA LYS A 79 6.99 25.25 -8.30
C LYS A 79 7.93 26.45 -8.15
N SER A 80 9.16 26.28 -8.56
CA SER A 80 10.17 27.34 -8.55
C SER A 80 10.04 28.33 -9.72
N LEU A 81 9.36 27.95 -10.81
CA LEU A 81 9.16 28.82 -11.96
C LEU A 81 7.92 29.72 -11.76
N PRO A 82 7.95 31.00 -12.18
CA PRO A 82 6.79 31.87 -12.16
C PRO A 82 5.64 31.28 -12.97
N HIS A 83 4.50 31.09 -12.34
CA HIS A 83 3.30 30.53 -12.98
C HIS A 83 2.02 31.18 -12.45
N THR A 84 0.90 30.84 -13.07
CA THR A 84 -0.44 31.20 -12.60
C THR A 84 -1.12 29.97 -12.04
N ALA A 85 -1.56 30.02 -10.79
CA ALA A 85 -2.33 28.94 -10.20
C ALA A 85 -3.78 29.01 -10.65
N VAL A 86 -4.36 27.88 -11.03
CA VAL A 86 -5.76 27.76 -11.44
C VAL A 86 -6.52 26.96 -10.39
N VAL A 87 -7.63 27.50 -9.93
CA VAL A 87 -8.56 26.83 -9.01
C VAL A 87 -9.88 26.64 -9.74
N GLU A 88 -10.26 25.40 -9.96
CA GLU A 88 -11.54 25.06 -10.59
C GLU A 88 -12.68 25.06 -9.58
N ILE A 89 -13.82 25.70 -9.99
CA ILE A 89 -15.09 25.67 -9.28
C ILE A 89 -16.14 25.12 -10.25
N LYS A 90 -16.33 23.80 -10.24
CA LYS A 90 -17.15 23.10 -11.22
C LYS A 90 -18.32 22.38 -10.57
N GLY A 91 -19.50 22.59 -11.10
CA GLY A 91 -20.74 21.97 -10.61
C GLY A 91 -21.42 22.75 -9.52
N GLU A 92 -22.33 22.10 -8.77
CA GLU A 92 -23.14 22.74 -7.75
C GLU A 92 -22.31 23.07 -6.49
N ILE A 93 -22.46 24.28 -5.97
CA ILE A 93 -21.84 24.73 -4.73
C ILE A 93 -22.69 24.25 -3.55
N ALA A 94 -22.39 23.07 -3.02
CA ALA A 94 -23.13 22.45 -1.96
C ALA A 94 -22.18 21.73 -0.97
N ALA A 95 -22.64 21.51 0.25
CA ALA A 95 -21.87 20.73 1.22
C ALA A 95 -21.70 19.29 0.73
N GLY A 96 -20.46 18.79 0.71
CA GLY A 96 -20.13 17.45 0.24
C GLY A 96 -20.06 17.28 -1.30
N ALA A 97 -20.28 18.35 -2.07
CA ALA A 97 -20.04 18.36 -3.52
C ALA A 97 -18.59 18.75 -3.84
N ASP A 98 -18.18 18.51 -5.10
CA ASP A 98 -16.82 18.87 -5.57
C ASP A 98 -16.54 20.37 -5.46
N ALA A 99 -17.54 21.23 -5.65
CA ALA A 99 -17.47 22.68 -5.47
C ALA A 99 -17.88 23.14 -4.05
N SER A 100 -17.74 22.28 -3.03
CA SER A 100 -17.98 22.68 -1.65
C SER A 100 -16.94 23.70 -1.15
N ALA A 101 -17.34 24.53 -0.18
CA ALA A 101 -16.41 25.49 0.42
C ALA A 101 -15.16 24.82 0.99
N GLU A 102 -15.28 23.61 1.52
CA GLU A 102 -14.15 22.86 2.07
C GLU A 102 -13.06 22.61 1.00
N PHE A 103 -13.44 22.06 -0.15
CA PHE A 103 -12.47 21.77 -1.21
C PHE A 103 -11.96 23.03 -1.91
N VAL A 104 -12.85 23.96 -2.23
CA VAL A 104 -12.47 25.23 -2.90
C VAL A 104 -11.55 26.05 -2.03
N VAL A 105 -11.85 26.21 -0.74
CA VAL A 105 -11.00 26.93 0.22
C VAL A 105 -9.63 26.26 0.37
N ALA A 106 -9.58 24.93 0.46
CA ALA A 106 -8.31 24.20 0.53
C ALA A 106 -7.46 24.41 -0.73
N ALA A 107 -8.06 24.32 -1.92
CA ALA A 107 -7.38 24.57 -3.20
C ALA A 107 -6.87 26.01 -3.30
N MET A 108 -7.70 27.00 -2.88
CA MET A 108 -7.29 28.41 -2.87
C MET A 108 -6.13 28.67 -1.92
N ARG A 109 -6.15 28.11 -0.70
CA ARG A 109 -5.03 28.25 0.23
C ARG A 109 -3.75 27.72 -0.39
N ALA A 110 -3.78 26.54 -0.97
CA ALA A 110 -2.62 25.97 -1.65
C ALA A 110 -2.11 26.87 -2.79
N ALA A 111 -3.02 27.44 -3.61
CA ALA A 111 -2.66 28.35 -4.70
C ALA A 111 -2.05 29.67 -4.22
N PHE A 112 -2.55 30.23 -3.12
CA PHE A 112 -2.01 31.46 -2.55
C PHE A 112 -0.70 31.27 -1.78
N GLU A 113 -0.51 30.11 -1.15
CA GLU A 113 0.72 29.74 -0.43
C GLU A 113 1.85 29.32 -1.35
N ASP A 114 1.56 29.00 -2.60
CA ASP A 114 2.58 28.64 -3.59
C ASP A 114 3.42 29.88 -3.96
N GLU A 115 4.70 29.88 -3.59
CA GLU A 115 5.61 31.01 -3.83
C GLU A 115 5.85 31.29 -5.32
N GLY A 116 5.77 30.28 -6.18
CA GLY A 116 5.90 30.42 -7.63
C GLY A 116 4.68 31.04 -8.30
N ALA A 117 3.51 30.95 -7.66
CA ALA A 117 2.28 31.51 -8.23
C ALA A 117 2.25 33.03 -8.15
N GLN A 118 2.27 33.69 -9.30
CA GLN A 118 2.21 35.17 -9.41
C GLN A 118 0.77 35.70 -9.40
N ALA A 119 -0.18 34.87 -9.78
CA ALA A 119 -1.61 35.17 -9.83
C ALA A 119 -2.42 33.91 -9.55
N VAL A 120 -3.67 34.09 -9.15
CA VAL A 120 -4.66 33.01 -9.00
C VAL A 120 -5.81 33.26 -9.95
N VAL A 121 -6.18 32.24 -10.70
CA VAL A 121 -7.33 32.22 -11.59
C VAL A 121 -8.39 31.28 -11.01
N LEU A 122 -9.59 31.79 -10.82
CA LEU A 122 -10.77 30.98 -10.51
C LEU A 122 -11.46 30.63 -11.83
N LEU A 123 -11.41 29.36 -12.20
CA LEU A 123 -12.09 28.84 -13.38
C LEU A 123 -13.47 28.34 -12.96
N ILE A 124 -14.52 29.05 -13.37
CA ILE A 124 -15.87 28.87 -12.84
C ILE A 124 -16.76 28.25 -13.93
N ASN A 125 -17.36 27.10 -13.62
CA ASN A 125 -18.43 26.49 -14.38
C ASN A 125 -19.48 25.91 -13.41
N SER A 126 -20.36 26.79 -12.92
CA SER A 126 -21.28 26.43 -11.85
C SER A 126 -22.65 27.10 -12.01
N PRO A 127 -23.74 26.38 -11.86
CA PRO A 127 -25.08 26.94 -11.80
C PRO A 127 -25.37 27.67 -10.49
N GLY A 128 -24.44 27.61 -9.52
CA GLY A 128 -24.62 28.13 -8.16
C GLY A 128 -24.93 27.04 -7.15
N GLY A 129 -25.68 27.39 -6.10
CA GLY A 129 -26.03 26.47 -5.03
C GLY A 129 -26.20 27.19 -3.69
N SER A 130 -25.63 26.66 -2.63
CA SER A 130 -25.77 27.17 -1.26
C SER A 130 -25.16 28.56 -1.06
N PRO A 131 -25.93 29.58 -0.64
CA PRO A 131 -25.40 30.90 -0.33
C PRO A 131 -24.39 30.88 0.83
N VAL A 132 -24.56 29.96 1.76
CA VAL A 132 -23.65 29.81 2.91
C VAL A 132 -22.27 29.37 2.45
N GLN A 133 -22.23 28.34 1.58
CA GLN A 133 -20.98 27.86 1.01
C GLN A 133 -20.28 28.95 0.18
N ALA A 134 -21.04 29.68 -0.66
CA ALA A 134 -20.51 30.79 -1.44
C ALA A 134 -19.98 31.93 -0.55
N GLY A 135 -20.66 32.25 0.53
CA GLY A 135 -20.20 33.24 1.51
C GLY A 135 -18.84 32.86 2.12
N ILE A 136 -18.68 31.60 2.54
CA ILE A 136 -17.40 31.10 3.09
C ILE A 136 -16.29 31.23 2.04
N ILE A 137 -16.55 30.85 0.79
CA ILE A 137 -15.57 30.95 -0.31
C ILE A 137 -15.20 32.44 -0.55
N SER A 138 -16.19 33.32 -0.69
CA SER A 138 -15.99 34.75 -0.94
C SER A 138 -15.18 35.42 0.16
N ASP A 139 -15.48 35.14 1.42
CA ASP A 139 -14.75 35.72 2.55
C ASP A 139 -13.30 35.22 2.62
N GLU A 140 -13.07 33.96 2.30
CA GLU A 140 -11.72 33.41 2.25
C GLU A 140 -10.92 33.99 1.07
N ILE A 141 -11.52 34.24 -0.08
CA ILE A 141 -10.88 34.94 -1.20
C ILE A 141 -10.40 36.33 -0.74
N LYS A 142 -11.27 37.09 -0.09
CA LYS A 142 -10.93 38.42 0.43
C LYS A 142 -9.79 38.38 1.43
N ARG A 143 -9.83 37.40 2.34
CA ARG A 143 -8.79 37.20 3.35
C ARG A 143 -7.44 36.85 2.72
N LEU A 144 -7.41 35.92 1.78
CA LEU A 144 -6.19 35.48 1.11
C LEU A 144 -5.59 36.55 0.23
N ARG A 145 -6.42 37.31 -0.51
CA ARG A 145 -5.96 38.49 -1.28
C ARG A 145 -5.30 39.56 -0.40
N ALA A 146 -5.90 39.86 0.74
CA ALA A 146 -5.33 40.81 1.67
C ALA A 146 -4.00 40.36 2.25
N LYS A 147 -3.90 39.07 2.58
CA LYS A 147 -2.69 38.47 3.18
C LYS A 147 -1.53 38.34 2.19
N HIS A 148 -1.78 37.80 1.00
CA HIS A 148 -0.72 37.46 0.06
C HIS A 148 -0.49 38.51 -1.04
N LYS A 149 -1.39 39.46 -1.20
CA LYS A 149 -1.36 40.55 -2.20
C LYS A 149 -1.24 40.04 -3.65
N LYS A 150 -1.68 38.81 -3.92
CA LYS A 150 -1.71 38.25 -5.26
C LYS A 150 -3.00 38.65 -5.98
N PRO A 151 -2.94 39.00 -7.28
CA PRO A 151 -4.14 39.26 -8.06
C PRO A 151 -4.95 38.01 -8.25
N VAL A 152 -6.27 38.16 -8.23
CA VAL A 152 -7.24 37.08 -8.47
C VAL A 152 -8.10 37.46 -9.66
N TYR A 153 -8.22 36.58 -10.62
CA TYR A 153 -9.05 36.71 -11.81
C TYR A 153 -10.10 35.60 -11.84
N ALA A 154 -11.30 35.94 -12.24
CA ALA A 154 -12.35 34.98 -12.49
C ALA A 154 -12.49 34.77 -14.01
N VAL A 155 -12.49 33.51 -14.42
CA VAL A 155 -12.75 33.08 -15.79
C VAL A 155 -13.97 32.19 -15.76
N VAL A 156 -14.99 32.55 -16.54
CA VAL A 156 -16.24 31.80 -16.64
C VAL A 156 -16.19 30.95 -17.91
N GLU A 157 -16.45 29.66 -17.78
CA GLU A 157 -16.57 28.75 -18.94
C GLU A 157 -17.96 28.82 -19.57
N GLU A 158 -18.92 28.03 -19.05
CA GLU A 158 -20.27 27.95 -19.60
C GLU A 158 -21.31 28.63 -18.71
N ALA A 159 -21.15 28.49 -17.38
CA ALA A 159 -22.11 28.98 -16.42
C ALA A 159 -21.45 29.58 -15.19
N CYS A 160 -21.97 30.75 -14.78
CA CYS A 160 -21.65 31.38 -13.50
C CYS A 160 -22.92 32.08 -13.00
N ALA A 161 -23.74 31.37 -12.26
CA ALA A 161 -25.06 31.86 -11.87
C ALA A 161 -25.27 31.79 -10.34
N SER A 162 -26.19 32.60 -9.82
CA SER A 162 -26.62 32.56 -8.42
C SER A 162 -25.43 32.65 -7.43
N ALA A 163 -25.24 31.64 -6.58
CA ALA A 163 -24.16 31.57 -5.59
C ALA A 163 -22.75 31.63 -6.23
N ALA A 164 -22.57 31.10 -7.44
CA ALA A 164 -21.30 31.17 -8.14
C ALA A 164 -20.94 32.60 -8.59
N TYR A 165 -21.93 33.41 -8.90
CA TYR A 165 -21.71 34.83 -9.25
C TYR A 165 -21.39 35.71 -8.03
N TYR A 166 -21.75 35.24 -6.84
CA TYR A 166 -21.50 35.95 -5.58
C TYR A 166 -20.06 35.81 -5.09
N ILE A 167 -19.38 34.74 -5.48
CA ILE A 167 -17.99 34.48 -5.10
C ILE A 167 -17.05 35.53 -5.72
#